data_9c3a9b737bdb4e27408db177c87877aa
#
_entry.id   9c3a9b737bdb4e27408db177c87877aa
#
_cell.length_a   1.000
_cell.length_b   1.000
_cell.length_c   1.000
_cell.angle_alpha   90.00
_cell.angle_beta   90.00
_cell.angle_gamma   90.00
#
_symmetry.space_group_name_H-M   'P 1'
#
loop_
_entity.id
_entity.type
_entity.pdbx_description
1 polymer ?
#
loop_
_entity_poly.entity_id
_entity_poly.type
_entity_poly.pdbx_seq_one_letter_code
_entity_poly.pdbx_strand_id
1 'polypeptide(L)'
;MKSPSRRQFLKASALATGASLTSRLWQSRAFAEPVPYTTYPSEPTSRNIAAGPFQSTWESHVKNYQVPEWYRDAKFGMWAHWTAQCVPEQGDWYARKMYIQGDPVYDYHVKTYGHPSKFGFMEIDNLWKAQNWDPERLISLYKRAGAKYFFALATHHDNFDAFDSQYSGWNATKIGPQKDIVGTWAKVARAHGLRFGVSNHSSWASRWLQPAYGYDGEGPLAGVRYDAYTLTKADGVGKWWEGLDPQALYTGNSVKMPDGLTSAKAVRDWYTANTSLAKSNPMPGDSFVQDWFLRCQDCIDKYHPDVLYFDTNELPLGQAGLDVVTHYYNTSVARNGGKVDVVVNGKHILPEHVGAFVEDIERATANNIRPDPWQTDTCIGDWHYKRSLYDNNGYKTVAEIVTTLADVVSKNGNLMLNIPLRGDGTIDDKEEAFIAGLTAWMDINSEGIYASRPWKIYGEGPSTTARGGGGRGRGAAPANTSADVRFTTKSDSLYAYLLALPTEPRTVIKSLATNSPLVAGKKVADVSLLGYPGKLEWTQDEQGLAVKLPDKLPSEHSIALRIQGIT
;
A
#
# COMPACT_ATOMS: atom_id res chain seq x y z
N MET A 1 2.41 53.35 13.07
CA MET A 1 3.44 53.02 12.08
C MET A 1 3.44 51.50 11.91
N LYS A 2 3.04 51.01 10.73
CA LYS A 2 2.97 49.55 10.46
C LYS A 2 4.37 49.07 10.05
N SER A 3 4.87 48.04 10.69
CA SER A 3 6.15 47.43 10.33
C SER A 3 6.06 46.76 8.96
N PRO A 4 7.09 46.81 8.12
CA PRO A 4 7.05 46.22 6.78
C PRO A 4 7.13 44.71 6.83
N SER A 5 6.41 44.05 5.92
CA SER A 5 6.33 42.59 5.83
C SER A 5 7.66 41.96 5.37
N ARG A 6 7.93 40.75 5.81
CA ARG A 6 9.13 39.93 5.45
C ARG A 6 9.45 39.91 3.95
N ARG A 7 8.48 40.17 3.09
CA ARG A 7 8.63 40.21 1.62
C ARG A 7 9.33 41.51 1.11
N GLN A 8 9.29 42.59 1.89
CA GLN A 8 9.91 43.85 1.49
C GLN A 8 11.39 43.94 1.91
N PHE A 9 11.79 43.21 2.96
CA PHE A 9 13.18 43.16 3.42
C PHE A 9 14.09 42.38 2.48
N LEU A 10 13.58 41.44 1.70
CA LEU A 10 14.34 40.61 0.73
C LEU A 10 14.55 41.29 -0.63
N LYS A 11 13.88 42.42 -0.92
CA LYS A 11 14.03 43.15 -2.18
C LYS A 11 15.05 44.30 -2.16
N ALA A 12 15.53 44.71 -1.00
CA ALA A 12 16.40 45.86 -0.89
C ALA A 12 17.91 45.55 -0.75
N SER A 13 18.32 44.26 -0.70
CA SER A 13 19.73 43.88 -0.49
C SER A 13 20.37 43.15 -1.69
N ALA A 14 19.76 43.18 -2.88
CA ALA A 14 20.22 42.41 -4.03
C ALA A 14 20.61 43.26 -5.27
N LEU A 15 21.22 44.41 -5.08
CA LEU A 15 21.81 45.16 -6.19
C LEU A 15 23.12 45.78 -5.76
N ALA A 16 24.19 45.17 -6.18
CA ALA A 16 25.59 45.53 -6.30
C ALA A 16 26.52 44.68 -5.43
N THR A 17 27.22 43.78 -6.05
CA THR A 17 28.47 43.04 -5.74
C THR A 17 28.41 41.51 -5.73
N GLY A 18 27.40 40.88 -6.38
CA GLY A 18 27.27 39.40 -6.35
C GLY A 18 27.64 38.60 -7.58
N ALA A 19 27.87 39.21 -8.73
CA ALA A 19 27.97 38.46 -10.01
C ALA A 19 29.28 37.73 -10.27
N SER A 20 30.39 38.07 -9.59
CA SER A 20 31.69 37.47 -9.85
C SER A 20 32.15 36.40 -8.85
N LEU A 21 31.53 36.34 -7.67
CA LEU A 21 31.87 35.35 -6.65
C LEU A 21 30.96 34.10 -6.71
N THR A 22 29.71 34.25 -7.16
CA THR A 22 28.79 33.13 -7.28
C THR A 22 29.15 32.17 -8.41
N SER A 23 29.67 32.67 -9.53
CA SER A 23 30.11 31.81 -10.65
C SER A 23 31.30 30.90 -10.30
N ARG A 24 32.19 31.34 -9.45
CA ARG A 24 33.35 30.52 -9.04
C ARG A 24 32.99 29.43 -8.01
N LEU A 25 32.03 29.68 -7.13
CA LEU A 25 31.58 28.68 -6.17
C LEU A 25 30.69 27.60 -6.83
N TRP A 26 30.00 27.94 -7.91
CA TRP A 26 29.19 26.98 -8.66
C TRP A 26 30.06 26.09 -9.57
N GLN A 27 31.10 26.67 -10.22
CA GLN A 27 32.01 25.88 -11.07
C GLN A 27 32.83 24.87 -10.26
N SER A 28 33.23 25.19 -9.01
CA SER A 28 34.00 24.24 -8.18
C SER A 28 33.18 23.06 -7.64
N ARG A 29 31.85 23.18 -7.59
CA ARG A 29 30.97 22.04 -7.17
C ARG A 29 30.43 21.21 -8.34
N ALA A 30 30.45 21.72 -9.56
CA ALA A 30 30.07 20.95 -10.74
C ALA A 30 31.06 19.77 -11.03
N PHE A 31 32.24 19.83 -10.45
CA PHE A 31 33.30 18.81 -10.55
C PHE A 31 33.58 18.13 -9.19
N ALA A 32 32.59 18.12 -8.26
CA ALA A 32 32.77 17.32 -7.07
C ALA A 32 33.04 15.86 -7.46
N GLU A 33 34.08 15.27 -6.87
CA GLU A 33 34.40 13.88 -7.09
C GLU A 33 33.13 13.03 -6.82
N PRO A 34 32.84 12.09 -7.73
CA PRO A 34 31.69 11.22 -7.52
C PRO A 34 31.88 10.42 -6.25
N VAL A 35 30.80 10.23 -5.50
CA VAL A 35 30.80 9.27 -4.40
C VAL A 35 31.33 7.94 -4.96
N PRO A 36 32.32 7.31 -4.30
CA PRO A 36 32.93 6.08 -4.79
C PRO A 36 31.85 5.05 -5.10
N TYR A 37 32.03 4.33 -6.22
CA TYR A 37 31.16 3.24 -6.59
C TYR A 37 31.13 2.21 -5.45
N THR A 38 29.97 1.97 -4.86
CA THR A 38 29.85 1.04 -3.76
C THR A 38 30.00 -0.37 -4.30
N THR A 39 31.18 -0.98 -4.10
CA THR A 39 31.38 -2.41 -4.30
C THR A 39 30.92 -3.10 -3.03
N TYR A 40 29.87 -3.89 -3.15
CA TYR A 40 29.41 -4.71 -2.05
C TYR A 40 30.34 -5.93 -1.88
N PRO A 41 30.77 -6.29 -0.65
CA PRO A 41 31.55 -7.50 -0.44
C PRO A 41 30.74 -8.73 -0.83
N SER A 42 31.41 -9.71 -1.42
CA SER A 42 30.80 -10.95 -1.93
C SER A 42 30.77 -12.10 -0.92
N GLU A 43 31.02 -11.84 0.35
CA GLU A 43 31.01 -12.87 1.39
C GLU A 43 29.58 -13.13 1.88
N PRO A 44 29.07 -14.37 1.79
CA PRO A 44 27.76 -14.69 2.32
C PRO A 44 27.78 -14.57 3.84
N THR A 45 27.13 -13.55 4.38
CA THR A 45 26.92 -13.39 5.82
C THR A 45 25.89 -14.42 6.29
N SER A 46 26.24 -15.21 7.33
CA SER A 46 25.27 -16.12 7.94
C SER A 46 24.14 -15.31 8.57
N ARG A 47 22.89 -15.63 8.21
CA ARG A 47 21.69 -15.01 8.78
C ARG A 47 21.24 -15.81 9.99
N ASN A 48 21.01 -15.13 11.11
CA ASN A 48 20.48 -15.76 12.31
C ASN A 48 18.95 -15.90 12.19
N ILE A 49 18.50 -17.11 11.87
CA ILE A 49 17.09 -17.44 11.67
C ILE A 49 16.58 -18.19 12.89
N ALA A 50 15.39 -17.84 13.39
CA ALA A 50 14.78 -18.53 14.52
C ALA A 50 14.62 -20.02 14.24
N ALA A 51 14.98 -20.85 15.22
CA ALA A 51 14.79 -22.29 15.12
C ALA A 51 13.30 -22.65 15.14
N GLY A 52 12.92 -23.68 14.38
CA GLY A 52 11.53 -24.12 14.32
C GLY A 52 11.29 -25.14 13.20
N PRO A 53 10.02 -25.45 12.90
CA PRO A 53 9.66 -26.46 11.90
C PRO A 53 9.87 -25.99 10.46
N PHE A 54 9.96 -24.68 10.21
CA PHE A 54 10.16 -24.14 8.87
C PHE A 54 11.66 -24.08 8.55
N GLN A 55 12.00 -24.48 7.33
CA GLN A 55 13.32 -24.32 6.74
C GLN A 55 13.25 -23.24 5.65
N SER A 56 14.36 -22.57 5.34
CA SER A 56 14.43 -21.50 4.33
C SER A 56 14.38 -22.05 2.90
N THR A 57 13.33 -22.80 2.61
CA THR A 57 13.05 -23.38 1.29
C THR A 57 11.57 -23.26 0.93
N TRP A 58 11.26 -23.10 -0.35
CA TRP A 58 9.89 -23.08 -0.84
C TRP A 58 9.11 -24.34 -0.46
N GLU A 59 9.74 -25.49 -0.57
CA GLU A 59 9.17 -26.80 -0.22
C GLU A 59 8.69 -26.87 1.22
N SER A 60 9.52 -26.35 2.16
CA SER A 60 9.16 -26.30 3.57
C SER A 60 7.99 -25.35 3.81
N HIS A 61 7.97 -24.19 3.17
CA HIS A 61 6.88 -23.23 3.32
C HIS A 61 5.57 -23.78 2.76
N VAL A 62 5.57 -24.27 1.52
CA VAL A 62 4.36 -24.87 0.87
C VAL A 62 3.80 -26.02 1.70
N LYS A 63 4.67 -26.87 2.25
CA LYS A 63 4.23 -28.05 3.00
C LYS A 63 3.66 -27.72 4.39
N ASN A 64 4.23 -26.73 5.07
CA ASN A 64 3.98 -26.52 6.51
C ASN A 64 3.12 -25.30 6.81
N TYR A 65 3.00 -24.33 5.88
CA TYR A 65 2.21 -23.14 6.10
C TYR A 65 0.73 -23.39 5.83
N GLN A 66 -0.10 -22.88 6.70
CA GLN A 66 -1.54 -22.81 6.52
C GLN A 66 -2.02 -21.42 6.93
N VAL A 67 -2.84 -20.81 6.08
CA VAL A 67 -3.42 -19.48 6.36
C VAL A 67 -4.29 -19.56 7.60
N PRO A 68 -4.01 -18.76 8.65
CA PRO A 68 -4.79 -18.76 9.89
C PRO A 68 -6.27 -18.42 9.64
N GLU A 69 -7.18 -19.10 10.35
CA GLU A 69 -8.62 -18.87 10.19
C GLU A 69 -9.02 -17.43 10.50
N TRP A 70 -8.36 -16.78 11.48
CA TRP A 70 -8.66 -15.38 11.78
C TRP A 70 -8.50 -14.47 10.54
N TYR A 71 -7.52 -14.74 9.68
CA TYR A 71 -7.30 -13.95 8.47
C TYR A 71 -8.38 -14.24 7.41
N ARG A 72 -8.76 -15.51 7.26
CA ARG A 72 -9.86 -15.91 6.38
C ARG A 72 -11.19 -15.30 6.81
N ASP A 73 -11.38 -15.08 8.11
CA ASP A 73 -12.59 -14.51 8.70
C ASP A 73 -12.60 -12.99 8.70
N ALA A 74 -11.45 -12.36 8.73
CA ALA A 74 -11.28 -10.91 8.80
C ALA A 74 -11.85 -10.15 7.61
N LYS A 75 -11.66 -10.62 6.40
CA LYS A 75 -12.19 -10.11 5.12
C LYS A 75 -11.85 -8.67 4.76
N PHE A 76 -11.66 -7.78 5.74
CA PHE A 76 -11.42 -6.37 5.51
C PHE A 76 -10.37 -5.82 6.47
N GLY A 77 -9.35 -5.18 5.91
CA GLY A 77 -8.32 -4.44 6.61
C GLY A 77 -8.14 -3.03 6.07
N MET A 78 -7.51 -2.17 6.86
CA MET A 78 -7.16 -0.81 6.45
C MET A 78 -5.66 -0.56 6.56
N TRP A 79 -5.16 0.35 5.73
CA TRP A 79 -3.76 0.69 5.61
C TRP A 79 -3.55 2.18 5.73
N ALA A 80 -2.51 2.59 6.43
CA ALA A 80 -1.94 3.93 6.36
C ALA A 80 -0.60 3.85 5.62
N HIS A 81 -0.61 4.10 4.31
CA HIS A 81 0.58 4.20 3.46
C HIS A 81 1.21 5.58 3.64
N TRP A 82 1.94 5.78 4.75
CA TRP A 82 2.31 7.08 5.27
C TRP A 82 3.78 7.16 5.65
N THR A 83 4.51 8.01 4.93
CA THR A 83 5.94 8.33 5.13
C THR A 83 6.19 9.81 4.84
N ALA A 84 7.45 10.22 4.86
CA ALA A 84 7.89 11.56 4.47
C ALA A 84 7.44 11.96 3.06
N GLN A 85 7.18 11.00 2.15
CA GLN A 85 6.66 11.29 0.82
C GLN A 85 5.29 11.98 0.82
N CYS A 86 4.55 11.95 1.94
CA CYS A 86 3.29 12.67 2.10
C CYS A 86 3.48 14.17 2.38
N VAL A 87 4.67 14.62 2.78
CA VAL A 87 4.92 16.04 3.12
C VAL A 87 4.65 16.99 1.95
N PRO A 88 5.07 16.69 0.72
CA PRO A 88 4.82 17.55 -0.43
C PRO A 88 3.40 17.45 -1.01
N GLU A 89 2.61 16.49 -0.58
CA GLU A 89 1.24 16.24 -1.06
C GLU A 89 1.13 15.99 -2.58
N GLN A 90 2.17 15.36 -3.19
CA GLN A 90 2.23 15.12 -4.62
C GLN A 90 1.96 13.66 -5.03
N GLY A 91 1.52 12.82 -4.08
CA GLY A 91 1.20 11.41 -4.32
C GLY A 91 2.42 10.51 -4.32
N ASP A 92 2.21 9.32 -4.86
CA ASP A 92 3.15 8.22 -4.77
C ASP A 92 4.43 8.41 -5.60
N TRP A 93 5.54 7.87 -5.08
CA TRP A 93 6.88 7.92 -5.69
C TRP A 93 7.51 9.32 -5.74
N TYR A 94 7.10 10.21 -4.85
CA TYR A 94 7.68 11.55 -4.78
C TYR A 94 9.21 11.52 -4.68
N ALA A 95 9.77 10.73 -3.78
CA ALA A 95 11.20 10.65 -3.51
C ALA A 95 12.05 10.22 -4.74
N ARG A 96 11.43 9.55 -5.72
CA ARG A 96 12.05 9.22 -7.00
C ARG A 96 11.81 10.29 -8.06
N LYS A 97 10.56 10.73 -8.21
CA LYS A 97 10.14 11.63 -9.30
C LYS A 97 10.71 13.01 -9.16
N MET A 98 10.99 13.48 -7.93
CA MET A 98 11.63 14.77 -7.68
C MET A 98 13.05 14.90 -8.28
N TYR A 99 13.67 13.80 -8.67
CA TYR A 99 14.98 13.73 -9.30
C TYR A 99 14.93 13.49 -10.82
N ILE A 100 13.74 13.54 -11.43
CA ILE A 100 13.56 13.24 -12.85
C ILE A 100 13.09 14.51 -13.57
N GLN A 101 14.00 15.26 -14.16
CA GLN A 101 13.70 16.47 -14.92
C GLN A 101 12.64 16.19 -16.00
N GLY A 102 11.60 17.04 -16.07
CA GLY A 102 10.45 16.89 -16.96
C GLY A 102 9.33 16.00 -16.40
N ASP A 103 9.43 15.51 -15.15
CA ASP A 103 8.30 14.99 -14.40
C ASP A 103 7.61 16.16 -13.68
N PRO A 104 6.26 16.25 -13.65
CA PRO A 104 5.55 17.30 -12.92
C PRO A 104 5.92 17.42 -11.44
N VAL A 105 6.31 16.30 -10.81
CA VAL A 105 6.78 16.28 -9.41
C VAL A 105 8.13 16.99 -9.27
N TYR A 106 9.05 16.82 -10.26
CA TYR A 106 10.32 17.56 -10.29
C TYR A 106 10.08 19.07 -10.39
N ASP A 107 9.20 19.49 -11.33
CA ASP A 107 8.88 20.91 -11.50
C ASP A 107 8.27 21.53 -10.23
N TYR A 108 7.37 20.78 -9.58
CA TYR A 108 6.82 21.18 -8.28
C TYR A 108 7.92 21.29 -7.22
N HIS A 109 8.81 20.30 -7.13
CA HIS A 109 9.90 20.28 -6.15
C HIS A 109 10.84 21.48 -6.32
N VAL A 110 11.31 21.71 -7.54
CA VAL A 110 12.21 22.85 -7.84
C VAL A 110 11.56 24.19 -7.49
N LYS A 111 10.27 24.35 -7.80
CA LYS A 111 9.51 25.57 -7.51
C LYS A 111 9.32 25.78 -6.02
N THR A 112 9.12 24.72 -5.26
CA THR A 112 8.68 24.80 -3.84
C THR A 112 9.87 24.78 -2.89
N TYR A 113 10.85 23.90 -3.14
CA TYR A 113 11.96 23.61 -2.24
C TYR A 113 13.32 24.01 -2.81
N GLY A 114 13.42 24.14 -4.13
CA GLY A 114 14.67 24.38 -4.84
C GLY A 114 15.21 23.16 -5.54
N HIS A 115 16.36 23.32 -6.20
CA HIS A 115 16.96 22.27 -7.01
C HIS A 115 17.45 21.09 -6.15
N PRO A 116 17.28 19.82 -6.59
CA PRO A 116 17.66 18.64 -5.80
C PRO A 116 19.14 18.52 -5.45
N SER A 117 20.03 19.29 -6.10
CA SER A 117 21.45 19.40 -5.67
C SER A 117 21.64 20.16 -4.35
N LYS A 118 20.59 20.83 -3.84
CA LYS A 118 20.62 21.65 -2.63
C LYS A 118 19.57 21.23 -1.60
N PHE A 119 18.47 20.71 -2.08
CA PHE A 119 17.36 20.26 -1.25
C PHE A 119 16.89 18.91 -1.79
N GLY A 120 17.51 17.85 -1.32
CA GLY A 120 17.19 16.49 -1.73
C GLY A 120 16.12 15.85 -0.86
N PHE A 121 15.88 14.56 -1.07
CA PHE A 121 14.82 13.85 -0.33
C PHE A 121 15.10 13.73 1.17
N MET A 122 16.37 13.63 1.57
CA MET A 122 16.74 13.64 2.99
C MET A 122 16.23 14.88 3.74
N GLU A 123 16.12 16.02 3.06
CA GLU A 123 15.54 17.24 3.65
C GLU A 123 14.01 17.09 3.81
N ILE A 124 13.34 16.38 2.92
CA ILE A 124 11.91 16.05 3.05
C ILE A 124 11.70 15.11 4.24
N ASP A 125 12.57 14.11 4.46
CA ASP A 125 12.54 13.26 5.66
C ASP A 125 12.60 14.10 6.94
N ASN A 126 13.48 15.10 6.97
CA ASN A 126 13.57 16.00 8.11
C ASN A 126 12.34 16.93 8.25
N LEU A 127 11.66 17.29 7.17
CA LEU A 127 10.42 18.08 7.21
C LEU A 127 9.21 17.30 7.70
N TRP A 128 9.24 15.99 7.65
CA TRP A 128 8.14 15.16 8.14
C TRP A 128 8.05 15.21 9.67
N LYS A 129 7.12 15.98 10.23
CA LYS A 129 7.02 16.18 11.69
C LYS A 129 5.89 15.40 12.35
N ALA A 130 4.90 14.94 11.59
CA ALA A 130 3.76 14.20 12.13
C ALA A 130 3.13 14.94 13.33
N GLN A 131 3.05 16.29 13.27
CA GLN A 131 2.73 17.15 14.41
C GLN A 131 1.27 17.06 14.85
N ASN A 132 0.36 16.69 13.94
CA ASN A 132 -1.07 16.58 14.17
C ASN A 132 -1.56 15.12 14.18
N TRP A 133 -0.61 14.17 14.19
CA TRP A 133 -0.95 12.75 14.14
C TRP A 133 -1.61 12.28 15.45
N ASP A 134 -2.83 11.81 15.32
CA ASP A 134 -3.62 11.18 16.38
C ASP A 134 -3.95 9.73 16.03
N PRO A 135 -3.09 8.76 16.39
CA PRO A 135 -3.29 7.35 16.05
C PRO A 135 -4.52 6.75 16.73
N GLU A 136 -4.89 7.20 17.94
CA GLU A 136 -6.08 6.70 18.65
C GLU A 136 -7.36 7.04 17.87
N ARG A 137 -7.48 8.30 17.44
CA ARG A 137 -8.61 8.75 16.62
C ARG A 137 -8.69 7.98 15.31
N LEU A 138 -7.57 7.86 14.58
CA LEU A 138 -7.54 7.21 13.27
C LEU A 138 -7.87 5.72 13.37
N ILE A 139 -7.28 4.98 14.30
CA ILE A 139 -7.58 3.55 14.51
C ILE A 139 -9.04 3.36 14.95
N SER A 140 -9.57 4.25 15.79
CA SER A 140 -10.99 4.22 16.16
C SER A 140 -11.90 4.40 14.95
N LEU A 141 -11.58 5.33 14.04
CA LEU A 141 -12.31 5.52 12.77
C LEU A 141 -12.25 4.26 11.89
N TYR A 142 -11.06 3.71 11.69
CA TYR A 142 -10.86 2.52 10.87
C TYR A 142 -11.55 1.28 11.42
N LYS A 143 -11.52 1.09 12.74
CA LYS A 143 -12.25 0.01 13.40
C LYS A 143 -13.77 0.15 13.19
N ARG A 144 -14.33 1.36 13.37
CA ARG A 144 -15.76 1.62 13.13
C ARG A 144 -16.13 1.41 11.67
N ALA A 145 -15.26 1.75 10.73
CA ALA A 145 -15.44 1.45 9.31
C ALA A 145 -15.35 -0.05 8.99
N GLY A 146 -15.13 -0.89 10.00
CA GLY A 146 -15.20 -2.34 9.88
C GLY A 146 -13.87 -3.06 9.75
N ALA A 147 -12.72 -2.38 9.82
CA ALA A 147 -11.42 -3.05 9.76
C ALA A 147 -11.26 -4.10 10.87
N LYS A 148 -10.70 -5.25 10.51
CA LYS A 148 -10.31 -6.33 11.44
C LYS A 148 -8.80 -6.39 11.63
N TYR A 149 -8.05 -5.83 10.70
CA TYR A 149 -6.61 -5.66 10.79
C TYR A 149 -6.20 -4.30 10.20
N PHE A 150 -5.06 -3.80 10.64
CA PHE A 150 -4.52 -2.51 10.21
C PHE A 150 -3.06 -2.65 9.85
N PHE A 151 -2.64 -2.02 8.76
CA PHE A 151 -1.25 -1.98 8.31
C PHE A 151 -0.62 -0.62 8.51
N ALA A 152 0.60 -0.63 9.04
CA ALA A 152 1.53 0.50 8.96
C ALA A 152 2.60 0.23 7.89
N LEU A 153 3.06 1.27 7.23
CA LEU A 153 4.22 1.20 6.35
C LEU A 153 5.50 1.28 7.19
N ALA A 154 6.28 0.20 7.22
CA ALA A 154 7.53 0.17 7.98
C ALA A 154 8.66 0.86 7.21
N THR A 155 8.81 0.55 5.91
CA THR A 155 9.81 1.14 5.04
C THR A 155 9.29 1.12 3.61
N HIS A 156 9.27 2.27 2.94
CA HIS A 156 8.94 2.35 1.51
C HIS A 156 10.20 2.19 0.64
N HIS A 157 10.07 2.34 -0.67
CA HIS A 157 11.19 2.33 -1.60
C HIS A 157 12.20 3.47 -1.37
N ASP A 158 11.81 4.52 -0.63
CA ASP A 158 12.66 5.63 -0.20
C ASP A 158 13.70 5.25 0.85
N ASN A 159 13.66 4.01 1.35
CA ASN A 159 14.61 3.43 2.28
C ASN A 159 14.66 4.08 3.67
N PHE A 160 13.72 4.95 3.99
CA PHE A 160 13.58 5.57 5.31
C PHE A 160 12.71 4.68 6.21
N ASP A 161 13.21 4.32 7.41
CA ASP A 161 12.48 3.47 8.35
C ASP A 161 11.49 4.30 9.19
N ALA A 162 10.20 3.98 9.12
CA ALA A 162 9.18 4.59 9.96
C ALA A 162 9.13 4.00 11.40
N PHE A 163 10.12 3.22 11.79
CA PHE A 163 10.21 2.52 13.06
C PHE A 163 11.58 2.75 13.74
N ASP A 164 11.70 2.36 15.01
CA ASP A 164 12.94 2.40 15.77
C ASP A 164 13.93 1.32 15.31
N SER A 165 14.50 1.52 14.12
CA SER A 165 15.48 0.61 13.55
C SER A 165 16.84 0.73 14.24
N GLN A 166 17.40 -0.41 14.67
CA GLN A 166 18.77 -0.44 15.19
C GLN A 166 19.84 -0.59 14.09
N TYR A 167 19.42 -0.94 12.87
CA TYR A 167 20.32 -1.16 11.73
C TYR A 167 20.36 0.03 10.75
N SER A 168 19.45 0.98 10.86
CA SER A 168 19.45 2.21 10.04
C SER A 168 19.48 3.45 10.93
N GLY A 169 20.40 4.37 10.65
CA GLY A 169 20.39 5.72 11.21
C GLY A 169 19.29 6.62 10.62
N TRP A 170 18.82 6.30 9.41
CA TRP A 170 17.77 7.01 8.70
C TRP A 170 16.41 6.45 9.10
N ASN A 171 15.93 6.85 10.26
CA ASN A 171 14.67 6.37 10.81
C ASN A 171 13.88 7.46 11.55
N ALA A 172 12.57 7.24 11.68
CA ALA A 172 11.62 8.21 12.24
C ALA A 172 11.81 8.53 13.72
N THR A 173 12.58 7.73 14.49
CA THR A 173 12.88 8.05 15.88
C THR A 173 13.98 9.08 16.02
N LYS A 174 14.87 9.19 15.03
CA LYS A 174 16.01 10.10 15.00
C LYS A 174 15.77 11.34 14.15
N ILE A 175 15.00 11.20 13.07
CA ILE A 175 14.81 12.22 12.04
C ILE A 175 13.31 12.50 11.90
N GLY A 176 12.97 13.69 11.48
CA GLY A 176 11.60 14.06 11.15
C GLY A 176 10.66 14.04 12.35
N PRO A 177 9.80 13.02 12.50
CA PRO A 177 8.83 12.92 13.59
C PRO A 177 9.44 12.79 14.98
N GLN A 178 10.63 12.22 15.07
CA GLN A 178 11.28 11.80 16.32
C GLN A 178 10.34 10.92 17.18
N LYS A 179 9.67 9.98 16.50
CA LYS A 179 8.70 9.05 17.09
C LYS A 179 8.86 7.68 16.44
N ASP A 180 8.62 6.64 17.21
CA ASP A 180 8.43 5.29 16.67
C ASP A 180 6.99 5.18 16.11
N ILE A 181 6.85 5.43 14.82
CA ILE A 181 5.56 5.45 14.14
C ILE A 181 4.95 4.05 14.13
N VAL A 182 5.72 3.03 13.70
CA VAL A 182 5.25 1.64 13.62
C VAL A 182 4.90 1.10 15.02
N GLY A 183 5.76 1.31 16.01
CA GLY A 183 5.51 0.85 17.38
C GLY A 183 4.28 1.51 18.00
N THR A 184 4.05 2.79 17.71
CA THR A 184 2.86 3.50 18.16
C THR A 184 1.59 2.94 17.49
N TRP A 185 1.60 2.73 16.17
CA TRP A 185 0.50 2.09 15.45
C TRP A 185 0.22 0.68 15.99
N ALA A 186 1.27 -0.13 16.21
CA ALA A 186 1.13 -1.49 16.75
C ALA A 186 0.43 -1.50 18.12
N LYS A 187 0.85 -0.61 19.01
CA LYS A 187 0.27 -0.46 20.34
C LYS A 187 -1.21 -0.08 20.26
N VAL A 188 -1.53 0.95 19.49
CA VAL A 188 -2.90 1.47 19.40
C VAL A 188 -3.82 0.50 18.69
N ALA A 189 -3.41 -0.10 17.56
CA ALA A 189 -4.21 -1.08 16.84
C ALA A 189 -4.60 -2.27 17.75
N ARG A 190 -3.64 -2.81 18.51
CA ARG A 190 -3.90 -3.91 19.45
C ARG A 190 -4.78 -3.49 20.62
N ALA A 191 -4.61 -2.27 21.15
CA ALA A 191 -5.49 -1.75 22.21
C ALA A 191 -6.94 -1.66 21.74
N HIS A 192 -7.17 -1.39 20.45
CA HIS A 192 -8.49 -1.43 19.83
C HIS A 192 -8.94 -2.83 19.38
N GLY A 193 -8.14 -3.89 19.61
CA GLY A 193 -8.48 -5.27 19.23
C GLY A 193 -8.34 -5.55 17.73
N LEU A 194 -7.59 -4.75 16.99
CA LEU A 194 -7.21 -5.04 15.61
C LEU A 194 -5.94 -5.89 15.56
N ARG A 195 -5.88 -6.84 14.63
CA ARG A 195 -4.61 -7.44 14.22
C ARG A 195 -3.74 -6.37 13.54
N PHE A 196 -2.44 -6.46 13.74
CA PHE A 196 -1.49 -5.46 13.26
C PHE A 196 -0.58 -6.02 12.18
N GLY A 197 -0.47 -5.34 11.05
CA GLY A 197 0.43 -5.67 9.96
C GLY A 197 1.46 -4.57 9.69
N VAL A 198 2.55 -4.97 9.08
CA VAL A 198 3.56 -4.04 8.53
C VAL A 198 3.83 -4.35 7.07
N SER A 199 4.13 -3.31 6.29
CA SER A 199 4.59 -3.47 4.92
C SER A 199 6.02 -3.00 4.76
N ASN A 200 6.80 -3.75 3.98
CA ASN A 200 8.17 -3.42 3.61
C ASN A 200 8.33 -3.42 2.09
N HIS A 201 8.74 -2.29 1.54
CA HIS A 201 8.95 -2.07 0.11
C HIS A 201 10.42 -1.83 -0.24
N SER A 202 11.32 -1.79 0.77
CA SER A 202 12.70 -1.32 0.61
C SER A 202 13.60 -2.26 -0.18
N SER A 203 13.17 -3.47 -0.48
CA SER A 203 13.93 -4.40 -1.34
C SER A 203 14.23 -3.83 -2.75
N TRP A 204 13.43 -2.87 -3.22
CA TRP A 204 13.63 -2.17 -4.49
C TRP A 204 14.48 -0.89 -4.37
N ALA A 205 14.77 -0.41 -3.15
CA ALA A 205 15.40 0.89 -2.90
C ALA A 205 16.72 1.07 -3.67
N SER A 206 17.55 0.01 -3.77
CA SER A 206 18.84 0.04 -4.47
C SER A 206 18.76 0.42 -5.95
N ARG A 207 17.59 0.24 -6.57
CA ARG A 207 17.32 0.64 -7.96
C ARG A 207 16.43 1.86 -8.04
N TRP A 208 15.47 1.91 -7.14
CA TRP A 208 14.43 2.93 -7.14
C TRP A 208 14.98 4.33 -6.87
N LEU A 209 16.02 4.45 -6.02
CA LEU A 209 16.66 5.71 -5.66
C LEU A 209 17.76 6.17 -6.65
N GLN A 210 18.11 5.40 -7.67
CA GLN A 210 19.20 5.76 -8.57
C GLN A 210 19.03 7.11 -9.30
N PRO A 211 17.81 7.63 -9.61
CA PRO A 211 17.67 9.00 -10.11
C PRO A 211 18.28 10.08 -9.22
N ALA A 212 18.38 9.88 -7.91
CA ALA A 212 19.02 10.82 -6.99
C ALA A 212 20.53 11.03 -7.24
N TYR A 213 21.17 10.11 -7.98
CA TYR A 213 22.57 10.22 -8.43
C TYR A 213 22.72 10.92 -9.77
N GLY A 214 21.64 11.40 -10.36
CA GLY A 214 21.60 12.02 -11.67
C GLY A 214 21.92 13.51 -11.71
N TYR A 215 21.44 14.12 -12.75
CA TYR A 215 21.62 15.56 -13.03
C TYR A 215 20.54 16.04 -14.01
N ASP A 216 20.40 17.36 -14.15
CA ASP A 216 19.57 17.96 -15.18
C ASP A 216 20.20 17.82 -16.56
N GLY A 217 19.43 17.32 -17.55
CA GLY A 217 19.89 17.22 -18.94
C GLY A 217 19.90 18.54 -19.69
N GLU A 218 19.13 19.54 -19.24
CA GLU A 218 18.96 20.82 -19.90
C GLU A 218 18.67 21.96 -18.93
N GLY A 219 18.67 23.19 -19.43
CA GLY A 219 18.37 24.38 -18.65
C GLY A 219 19.57 24.97 -17.90
N PRO A 220 19.35 25.94 -16.99
CA PRO A 220 20.44 26.69 -16.34
C PRO A 220 21.34 25.83 -15.45
N LEU A 221 20.88 24.66 -15.02
CA LEU A 221 21.61 23.74 -14.14
C LEU A 221 21.98 22.42 -14.85
N ALA A 222 21.96 22.42 -16.19
CA ALA A 222 22.34 21.24 -16.96
C ALA A 222 23.74 20.70 -16.52
N GLY A 223 23.82 19.38 -16.29
CA GLY A 223 25.02 18.71 -15.80
C GLY A 223 25.29 18.84 -14.30
N VAL A 224 24.51 19.64 -13.55
CA VAL A 224 24.65 19.75 -12.09
C VAL A 224 24.08 18.51 -11.41
N ARG A 225 24.97 17.72 -10.81
CA ARG A 225 24.61 16.49 -10.08
C ARG A 225 23.74 16.79 -8.86
N TYR A 226 22.80 15.88 -8.58
CA TYR A 226 21.92 15.94 -7.41
C TYR A 226 22.66 15.56 -6.12
N ASP A 227 22.02 15.75 -4.98
CA ASP A 227 22.60 15.61 -3.65
C ASP A 227 23.18 14.22 -3.35
N ALA A 228 22.52 13.13 -3.72
CA ALA A 228 23.00 11.77 -3.48
C ALA A 228 24.36 11.48 -4.16
N TYR A 229 24.64 12.14 -5.29
CA TYR A 229 25.90 11.98 -6.00
C TYR A 229 27.07 12.70 -5.30
N THR A 230 26.78 13.77 -4.58
CA THR A 230 27.83 14.69 -4.06
C THR A 230 28.02 14.65 -2.55
N LEU A 231 26.98 14.24 -1.79
CA LEU A 231 27.02 14.26 -0.33
C LEU A 231 27.65 12.99 0.24
N THR A 232 28.54 13.21 1.19
CA THR A 232 29.18 12.17 2.00
C THR A 232 28.87 12.41 3.48
N LYS A 233 29.15 11.43 4.33
CA LYS A 233 29.04 11.59 5.79
C LYS A 233 29.79 12.81 6.34
N ALA A 234 30.95 13.14 5.75
CA ALA A 234 31.76 14.28 6.18
C ALA A 234 31.08 15.65 5.95
N ASP A 235 30.20 15.73 4.94
CA ASP A 235 29.45 16.95 4.65
C ASP A 235 28.38 17.27 5.71
N GLY A 236 28.12 16.34 6.61
CA GLY A 236 27.16 16.48 7.71
C GLY A 236 27.66 17.28 8.91
N VAL A 237 28.96 17.52 9.01
CA VAL A 237 29.53 18.25 10.16
C VAL A 237 28.90 19.63 10.31
N GLY A 238 28.34 19.89 11.49
CA GLY A 238 27.61 21.12 11.81
C GLY A 238 26.22 21.22 11.20
N LYS A 239 25.67 20.15 10.60
CA LYS A 239 24.31 20.10 10.04
C LYS A 239 23.41 19.21 10.87
N TRP A 240 22.08 19.29 10.63
CA TRP A 240 21.08 18.49 11.33
C TRP A 240 21.27 16.98 11.18
N TRP A 241 21.98 16.52 10.13
CA TRP A 241 22.28 15.13 9.85
C TRP A 241 23.73 14.71 10.17
N GLU A 242 24.39 15.48 11.06
CA GLU A 242 25.75 15.14 11.51
C GLU A 242 25.82 13.70 12.05
N GLY A 243 26.83 12.96 11.60
CA GLY A 243 27.01 11.54 11.96
C GLY A 243 26.24 10.55 11.10
N LEU A 244 25.29 10.99 10.28
CA LEU A 244 24.59 10.15 9.31
C LEU A 244 25.32 10.12 7.97
N ASP A 245 25.22 8.98 7.28
CA ASP A 245 25.76 8.83 5.93
C ASP A 245 24.61 8.88 4.90
N PRO A 246 24.54 9.91 4.03
CA PRO A 246 23.54 9.96 2.96
C PRO A 246 23.58 8.74 2.04
N GLN A 247 24.74 8.10 1.87
CA GLN A 247 24.86 6.90 1.04
C GLN A 247 24.11 5.69 1.61
N ALA A 248 23.92 5.64 2.93
CA ALA A 248 23.10 4.62 3.56
C ALA A 248 21.60 4.83 3.25
N LEU A 249 21.10 6.08 3.19
CA LEU A 249 19.73 6.39 2.76
C LEU A 249 19.54 6.09 1.28
N TYR A 250 20.39 6.68 0.43
CA TYR A 250 20.29 6.59 -1.04
C TYR A 250 20.80 5.27 -1.62
N THR A 251 21.23 4.31 -0.77
CA THR A 251 21.66 2.95 -1.15
C THR A 251 22.94 2.84 -2.01
N GLY A 252 23.71 3.91 -2.11
CA GLY A 252 24.91 3.96 -2.94
C GLY A 252 24.61 4.07 -4.44
N ASN A 253 25.59 4.57 -5.19
CA ASN A 253 25.52 4.71 -6.65
C ASN A 253 25.76 3.35 -7.33
N SER A 254 24.71 2.60 -7.59
CA SER A 254 24.79 1.25 -8.16
C SER A 254 24.63 1.20 -9.69
N VAL A 255 24.16 2.30 -10.31
CA VAL A 255 23.94 2.40 -11.76
C VAL A 255 24.58 3.68 -12.29
N LYS A 256 25.78 3.54 -12.87
CA LYS A 256 26.56 4.67 -13.34
C LYS A 256 25.91 5.37 -14.53
N MET A 257 25.29 6.52 -14.29
CA MET A 257 24.75 7.36 -15.33
C MET A 257 25.89 8.05 -16.13
N PRO A 258 25.90 7.96 -17.47
CA PRO A 258 26.92 8.64 -18.28
C PRO A 258 26.78 10.16 -18.18
N ASP A 259 27.88 10.85 -18.31
CA ASP A 259 27.89 12.31 -18.51
C ASP A 259 27.47 12.66 -19.96
N GLY A 260 27.00 13.89 -20.16
CA GLY A 260 26.75 14.42 -21.50
C GLY A 260 25.38 14.08 -22.10
N LEU A 261 24.41 13.60 -21.34
CA LEU A 261 23.02 13.62 -21.77
C LEU A 261 22.51 15.07 -21.74
N THR A 262 22.07 15.58 -22.89
CA THR A 262 21.84 17.02 -23.10
C THR A 262 20.36 17.39 -23.23
N SER A 263 19.45 16.54 -22.71
CA SER A 263 18.01 16.85 -22.65
C SER A 263 17.33 16.10 -21.52
N ALA A 264 16.28 16.68 -20.94
CA ALA A 264 15.44 16.02 -19.95
C ALA A 264 14.89 14.68 -20.46
N LYS A 265 14.53 14.60 -21.75
CA LYS A 265 14.08 13.36 -22.38
C LYS A 265 15.17 12.29 -22.37
N ALA A 266 16.40 12.62 -22.75
CA ALA A 266 17.50 11.65 -22.79
C ALA A 266 17.84 11.11 -21.40
N VAL A 267 17.82 11.97 -20.38
CA VAL A 267 18.01 11.59 -18.98
C VAL A 267 16.88 10.66 -18.51
N ARG A 268 15.63 11.00 -18.76
CA ARG A 268 14.48 10.17 -18.38
C ARG A 268 14.48 8.82 -19.11
N ASP A 269 14.78 8.81 -20.40
CA ASP A 269 14.85 7.57 -21.18
C ASP A 269 15.95 6.65 -20.63
N TRP A 270 17.10 7.23 -20.26
CA TRP A 270 18.19 6.48 -19.64
C TRP A 270 17.77 5.86 -18.30
N TYR A 271 17.08 6.61 -17.40
CA TYR A 271 16.56 6.05 -16.17
C TYR A 271 15.57 4.93 -16.42
N THR A 272 14.64 5.11 -17.36
CA THR A 272 13.65 4.11 -17.71
C THR A 272 14.31 2.80 -18.14
N ALA A 273 15.35 2.88 -18.96
CA ALA A 273 16.07 1.71 -19.45
C ALA A 273 16.95 1.02 -18.39
N ASN A 274 17.57 1.80 -17.49
CA ASN A 274 18.66 1.29 -16.65
C ASN A 274 18.30 1.14 -15.16
N THR A 275 17.23 1.78 -14.70
CA THR A 275 16.78 1.72 -13.31
C THR A 275 15.37 1.14 -13.16
N SER A 276 14.88 0.46 -14.19
CA SER A 276 13.61 -0.27 -14.14
C SER A 276 13.63 -1.34 -13.03
N LEU A 277 12.51 -1.50 -12.37
CA LEU A 277 12.28 -2.56 -11.38
C LEU A 277 12.01 -3.93 -12.04
N ALA A 278 12.20 -4.04 -13.36
CA ALA A 278 11.97 -5.28 -14.09
C ALA A 278 12.94 -6.41 -13.66
N LYS A 279 12.47 -7.65 -13.78
CA LYS A 279 13.17 -8.89 -13.39
C LYS A 279 14.58 -9.08 -14.00
N SER A 280 14.90 -8.39 -15.12
CA SER A 280 16.18 -8.49 -15.80
C SER A 280 17.33 -7.74 -15.13
N ASN A 281 17.04 -6.94 -14.11
CA ASN A 281 18.09 -6.21 -13.39
C ASN A 281 18.82 -7.12 -12.43
N PRO A 282 20.17 -7.02 -12.33
CA PRO A 282 20.92 -7.84 -11.38
C PRO A 282 20.49 -7.55 -9.96
N MET A 283 20.62 -8.56 -9.11
CA MET A 283 20.39 -8.44 -7.66
C MET A 283 21.30 -7.34 -7.09
N PRO A 284 20.88 -6.61 -6.05
CA PRO A 284 21.78 -5.73 -5.31
C PRO A 284 22.86 -6.55 -4.61
N GLY A 285 23.97 -5.88 -4.23
CA GLY A 285 25.08 -6.55 -3.56
C GLY A 285 24.76 -7.06 -2.17
N ASP A 286 25.57 -7.99 -1.67
CA ASP A 286 25.34 -8.75 -0.43
C ASP A 286 25.15 -7.87 0.81
N SER A 287 25.84 -6.74 0.91
CA SER A 287 25.68 -5.83 2.06
C SER A 287 24.28 -5.20 2.10
N PHE A 288 23.73 -4.78 0.97
CA PHE A 288 22.37 -4.26 0.89
C PHE A 288 21.36 -5.36 1.28
N VAL A 289 21.56 -6.58 0.77
CA VAL A 289 20.69 -7.72 1.06
C VAL A 289 20.72 -8.07 2.55
N GLN A 290 21.92 -8.02 3.16
CA GLN A 290 22.07 -8.27 4.59
C GLN A 290 21.44 -7.18 5.47
N ASP A 291 21.64 -5.91 5.13
CA ASP A 291 21.01 -4.78 5.83
C ASP A 291 19.48 -4.87 5.74
N TRP A 292 18.95 -5.20 4.56
CA TRP A 292 17.53 -5.41 4.36
C TRP A 292 16.98 -6.54 5.24
N PHE A 293 17.69 -7.67 5.28
CA PHE A 293 17.32 -8.80 6.14
C PHE A 293 17.29 -8.40 7.62
N LEU A 294 18.35 -7.76 8.11
CA LEU A 294 18.47 -7.34 9.51
C LEU A 294 17.40 -6.34 9.91
N ARG A 295 17.05 -5.38 9.04
CA ARG A 295 15.97 -4.42 9.27
C ARG A 295 14.60 -5.08 9.30
N CYS A 296 14.34 -6.04 8.41
CA CYS A 296 13.12 -6.85 8.46
C CYS A 296 13.02 -7.67 9.75
N GLN A 297 14.10 -8.34 10.14
CA GLN A 297 14.17 -9.13 11.37
C GLN A 297 13.94 -8.24 12.60
N ASP A 298 14.60 -7.09 12.70
CA ASP A 298 14.43 -6.11 13.78
C ASP A 298 12.97 -5.65 13.92
N CYS A 299 12.31 -5.35 12.79
CA CYS A 299 10.90 -4.99 12.78
C CYS A 299 10.00 -6.15 13.25
N ILE A 300 10.25 -7.36 12.79
CA ILE A 300 9.52 -8.57 13.20
C ILE A 300 9.68 -8.81 14.70
N ASP A 301 10.90 -8.77 15.20
CA ASP A 301 11.21 -9.12 16.60
C ASP A 301 10.75 -8.06 17.59
N LYS A 302 10.74 -6.76 17.19
CA LYS A 302 10.26 -5.68 18.05
C LYS A 302 8.74 -5.59 18.11
N TYR A 303 8.08 -5.67 16.97
CA TYR A 303 6.65 -5.35 16.90
C TYR A 303 5.76 -6.57 16.76
N HIS A 304 6.32 -7.72 16.44
CA HIS A 304 5.59 -8.98 16.28
C HIS A 304 4.32 -8.81 15.43
N PRO A 305 4.42 -8.31 14.20
CA PRO A 305 3.22 -8.11 13.38
C PRO A 305 2.47 -9.42 13.16
N ASP A 306 1.15 -9.33 12.99
CA ASP A 306 0.30 -10.46 12.61
C ASP A 306 0.32 -10.70 11.08
N VAL A 307 0.63 -9.65 10.31
CA VAL A 307 0.78 -9.73 8.86
C VAL A 307 2.04 -8.98 8.42
N LEU A 308 2.80 -9.58 7.52
CA LEU A 308 3.97 -9.00 6.87
C LEU A 308 3.69 -8.92 5.37
N TYR A 309 3.75 -7.71 4.79
CA TYR A 309 3.49 -7.47 3.38
C TYR A 309 4.76 -7.06 2.65
N PHE A 310 5.00 -7.68 1.49
CA PHE A 310 6.08 -7.32 0.57
C PHE A 310 5.52 -6.87 -0.78
N ASP A 311 5.90 -5.67 -1.21
CA ASP A 311 5.56 -5.13 -2.53
C ASP A 311 6.51 -5.69 -3.60
N THR A 312 6.53 -7.00 -3.77
CA THR A 312 7.39 -7.68 -4.75
C THR A 312 6.70 -8.88 -5.36
N ASN A 313 7.21 -9.32 -6.52
CA ASN A 313 6.87 -10.62 -7.06
C ASN A 313 7.44 -11.70 -6.16
N GLU A 314 6.58 -12.59 -5.67
CA GLU A 314 6.91 -13.62 -4.69
C GLU A 314 7.55 -13.03 -3.42
N LEU A 315 8.70 -13.53 -3.00
CA LEU A 315 9.46 -13.01 -1.88
C LEU A 315 10.65 -12.17 -2.37
N PRO A 316 10.99 -11.08 -1.67
CA PRO A 316 12.05 -10.19 -2.10
C PRO A 316 13.43 -10.82 -1.96
N LEU A 317 14.35 -10.44 -2.85
CA LEU A 317 15.79 -10.74 -2.75
C LEU A 317 16.14 -12.23 -2.62
N GLY A 318 15.33 -13.11 -3.25
CA GLY A 318 15.60 -14.54 -3.34
C GLY A 318 15.72 -15.23 -1.99
N GLN A 319 16.91 -15.83 -1.69
CA GLN A 319 17.11 -16.55 -0.42
C GLN A 319 16.90 -15.67 0.81
N ALA A 320 17.22 -14.38 0.76
CA ALA A 320 17.00 -13.49 1.89
C ALA A 320 15.51 -13.33 2.24
N GLY A 321 14.65 -13.31 1.25
CA GLY A 321 13.20 -13.31 1.46
C GLY A 321 12.70 -14.60 2.12
N LEU A 322 13.17 -15.75 1.65
CA LEU A 322 12.88 -17.04 2.31
C LEU A 322 13.37 -17.08 3.76
N ASP A 323 14.57 -16.55 4.02
CA ASP A 323 15.15 -16.48 5.36
C ASP A 323 14.32 -15.60 6.31
N VAL A 324 13.87 -14.43 5.85
CA VAL A 324 12.98 -13.54 6.63
C VAL A 324 11.66 -14.24 6.94
N VAL A 325 11.03 -14.86 5.95
CA VAL A 325 9.74 -15.53 6.14
C VAL A 325 9.88 -16.76 7.03
N THR A 326 10.98 -17.51 6.91
CA THR A 326 11.29 -18.62 7.81
C THR A 326 11.43 -18.14 9.25
N HIS A 327 12.20 -17.07 9.48
CA HIS A 327 12.35 -16.45 10.78
C HIS A 327 10.99 -16.04 11.36
N TYR A 328 10.16 -15.38 10.55
CA TYR A 328 8.84 -14.90 10.92
C TYR A 328 7.88 -16.03 11.28
N TYR A 329 7.82 -17.10 10.49
CA TYR A 329 6.99 -18.26 10.78
C TYR A 329 7.46 -19.02 12.03
N ASN A 330 8.77 -19.23 12.18
CA ASN A 330 9.33 -19.92 13.34
C ASN A 330 9.13 -19.14 14.65
N THR A 331 9.30 -17.80 14.62
CA THR A 331 8.99 -16.95 15.79
C THR A 331 7.50 -16.99 16.13
N SER A 332 6.63 -17.03 15.14
CA SER A 332 5.18 -17.22 15.35
C SER A 332 4.88 -18.57 16.01
N VAL A 333 5.45 -19.66 15.50
CA VAL A 333 5.29 -21.01 16.08
C VAL A 333 5.72 -21.04 17.54
N ALA A 334 6.88 -20.46 17.85
CA ALA A 334 7.40 -20.42 19.22
C ALA A 334 6.49 -19.65 20.18
N ARG A 335 5.84 -18.58 19.72
CA ARG A 335 4.97 -17.72 20.53
C ARG A 335 3.53 -18.22 20.65
N ASN A 336 3.05 -19.02 19.69
CA ASN A 336 1.65 -19.42 19.58
C ASN A 336 1.44 -20.92 19.83
N GLY A 337 2.20 -21.52 20.76
CA GLY A 337 2.00 -22.91 21.21
C GLY A 337 2.17 -23.94 20.11
N GLY A 338 3.14 -23.74 19.22
CA GLY A 338 3.47 -24.68 18.15
C GLY A 338 2.70 -24.45 16.83
N LYS A 339 1.93 -23.37 16.69
CA LYS A 339 1.14 -23.06 15.49
C LYS A 339 1.57 -21.74 14.86
N VAL A 340 1.54 -21.67 13.54
CA VAL A 340 1.66 -20.40 12.82
C VAL A 340 0.34 -19.62 12.98
N ASP A 341 0.43 -18.39 13.47
CA ASP A 341 -0.74 -17.48 13.60
C ASP A 341 -0.49 -16.13 12.90
N VAL A 342 0.37 -16.14 11.88
CA VAL A 342 0.76 -14.96 11.10
C VAL A 342 0.59 -15.19 9.62
N VAL A 343 0.54 -14.10 8.85
CA VAL A 343 0.36 -14.10 7.40
C VAL A 343 1.49 -13.32 6.73
N VAL A 344 1.96 -13.82 5.58
CA VAL A 344 2.79 -13.07 4.64
C VAL A 344 1.98 -12.80 3.39
N ASN A 345 2.00 -11.55 2.90
CA ASN A 345 1.47 -11.18 1.60
C ASN A 345 2.60 -10.86 0.62
N GLY A 346 2.48 -11.31 -0.60
CA GLY A 346 3.36 -10.99 -1.72
C GLY A 346 2.61 -11.13 -3.04
N LYS A 347 3.19 -10.62 -4.13
CA LYS A 347 2.53 -10.57 -5.44
C LYS A 347 3.03 -11.69 -6.36
N HIS A 348 2.18 -12.09 -7.32
CA HIS A 348 2.55 -13.00 -8.44
C HIS A 348 3.22 -14.31 -7.99
N ILE A 349 2.53 -15.10 -7.19
CA ILE A 349 3.00 -16.42 -6.76
C ILE A 349 3.10 -17.36 -7.97
N LEU A 350 4.25 -18.00 -8.16
CA LEU A 350 4.41 -19.06 -9.14
C LEU A 350 3.58 -20.30 -8.75
N PRO A 351 3.05 -21.07 -9.71
CA PRO A 351 2.19 -22.22 -9.42
C PRO A 351 2.81 -23.23 -8.44
N GLU A 352 4.13 -23.45 -8.51
CA GLU A 352 4.88 -24.35 -7.64
C GLU A 352 5.06 -23.86 -6.21
N HIS A 353 4.82 -22.56 -5.96
CA HIS A 353 4.95 -21.94 -4.65
C HIS A 353 3.62 -21.59 -3.99
N VAL A 354 2.50 -21.92 -4.65
CA VAL A 354 1.16 -21.74 -4.09
C VAL A 354 1.04 -22.46 -2.74
N GLY A 355 0.55 -21.76 -1.71
CA GLY A 355 0.47 -22.28 -0.35
C GLY A 355 1.62 -21.84 0.56
N ALA A 356 2.72 -21.26 0.02
CA ALA A 356 3.83 -20.77 0.85
C ALA A 356 3.47 -19.47 1.61
N PHE A 357 2.60 -18.66 1.05
CA PHE A 357 2.09 -17.39 1.60
C PHE A 357 0.80 -16.98 0.87
N VAL A 358 0.19 -15.87 1.25
CA VAL A 358 -1.06 -15.35 0.65
C VAL A 358 -0.74 -14.39 -0.49
N GLU A 359 -1.25 -14.68 -1.69
CA GLU A 359 -1.09 -13.78 -2.84
C GLU A 359 -1.91 -12.50 -2.67
N ASP A 360 -1.27 -11.37 -2.95
CA ASP A 360 -1.90 -10.07 -3.10
C ASP A 360 -2.00 -9.68 -4.58
N ILE A 361 -3.15 -9.14 -4.99
CA ILE A 361 -3.42 -8.71 -6.37
C ILE A 361 -3.72 -7.21 -6.35
N GLU A 362 -2.69 -6.39 -6.60
CA GLU A 362 -2.81 -4.93 -6.51
C GLU A 362 -3.88 -4.37 -7.45
N ARG A 363 -4.84 -3.62 -6.89
CA ARG A 363 -5.90 -2.87 -7.60
C ARG A 363 -6.69 -3.70 -8.60
N ALA A 364 -6.76 -5.03 -8.38
CA ALA A 364 -7.48 -5.95 -9.25
C ALA A 364 -8.18 -7.04 -8.42
N THR A 365 -9.05 -7.82 -9.05
CA THR A 365 -9.74 -8.93 -8.41
C THR A 365 -9.49 -10.24 -9.13
N ALA A 366 -9.62 -11.37 -8.44
CA ALA A 366 -9.57 -12.69 -9.06
C ALA A 366 -10.73 -12.85 -10.06
N ASN A 367 -10.53 -13.63 -11.11
CA ASN A 367 -11.56 -13.87 -12.11
C ASN A 367 -12.65 -14.84 -11.62
N ASN A 368 -12.30 -15.75 -10.70
CA ASN A 368 -13.18 -16.79 -10.18
C ASN A 368 -12.93 -17.01 -8.69
N ILE A 369 -13.74 -17.86 -8.05
CA ILE A 369 -13.48 -18.35 -6.70
C ILE A 369 -12.11 -19.02 -6.68
N ARG A 370 -11.26 -18.61 -5.73
CA ARG A 370 -9.97 -19.24 -5.49
C ARG A 370 -10.08 -20.27 -4.37
N PRO A 371 -9.41 -21.42 -4.49
CA PRO A 371 -9.38 -22.42 -3.42
C PRO A 371 -8.68 -21.86 -2.17
N ASP A 372 -7.58 -21.15 -2.36
CA ASP A 372 -6.80 -20.55 -1.29
C ASP A 372 -7.22 -19.10 -1.04
N PRO A 373 -7.15 -18.62 0.21
CA PRO A 373 -7.35 -17.22 0.52
C PRO A 373 -6.33 -16.35 -0.23
N TRP A 374 -6.77 -15.17 -0.62
CA TRP A 374 -5.97 -14.17 -1.32
C TRP A 374 -6.35 -12.78 -0.83
N GLN A 375 -5.56 -11.79 -1.16
CA GLN A 375 -5.83 -10.38 -0.85
C GLN A 375 -5.86 -9.55 -2.12
N THR A 376 -6.62 -8.47 -2.09
CA THR A 376 -6.38 -7.32 -2.95
C THR A 376 -6.15 -6.10 -2.10
N ASP A 377 -5.15 -5.32 -2.47
CA ASP A 377 -4.94 -4.00 -1.91
C ASP A 377 -5.40 -2.91 -2.90
N THR A 378 -5.93 -1.84 -2.36
CA THR A 378 -6.30 -0.65 -3.14
C THR A 378 -6.30 0.59 -2.25
N CYS A 379 -6.35 1.76 -2.87
CA CYS A 379 -6.51 3.04 -2.18
C CYS A 379 -7.74 3.78 -2.69
N ILE A 380 -8.28 4.66 -1.88
CA ILE A 380 -9.36 5.55 -2.32
C ILE A 380 -8.86 6.61 -3.29
N GLY A 381 -7.58 6.98 -3.21
CA GLY A 381 -6.94 7.96 -4.07
C GLY A 381 -5.62 7.46 -4.66
N ASP A 382 -4.50 8.04 -4.23
CA ASP A 382 -3.15 7.54 -4.52
C ASP A 382 -2.57 6.85 -3.27
N TRP A 383 -1.44 6.13 -3.39
CA TRP A 383 -0.86 5.45 -2.24
C TRP A 383 -0.41 6.44 -1.17
N HIS A 384 0.39 7.43 -1.51
CA HIS A 384 0.69 8.58 -0.67
C HIS A 384 -0.27 9.73 -0.97
N TYR A 385 -0.50 10.61 0.00
CA TYR A 385 -1.46 11.71 -0.13
C TYR A 385 -1.16 12.59 -1.34
N LYS A 386 -2.21 12.88 -2.11
CA LYS A 386 -2.12 13.68 -3.34
C LYS A 386 -3.18 14.79 -3.35
N ARG A 387 -2.76 16.01 -3.11
CA ARG A 387 -3.61 17.19 -3.01
C ARG A 387 -4.52 17.40 -4.22
N SER A 388 -4.03 17.11 -5.42
CA SER A 388 -4.85 17.28 -6.62
C SER A 388 -6.05 16.33 -6.70
N LEU A 389 -6.04 15.19 -6.01
CA LEU A 389 -7.22 14.31 -5.91
C LEU A 389 -8.29 14.94 -5.01
N TYR A 390 -7.89 15.52 -3.89
CA TYR A 390 -8.79 16.30 -3.04
C TYR A 390 -9.41 17.47 -3.83
N ASP A 391 -8.59 18.29 -4.48
CA ASP A 391 -9.03 19.49 -5.18
C ASP A 391 -10.01 19.16 -6.34
N ASN A 392 -9.84 18.03 -7.01
CA ASN A 392 -10.63 17.61 -8.18
C ASN A 392 -11.71 16.56 -7.87
N ASN A 393 -12.02 16.26 -6.61
CA ASN A 393 -12.95 15.19 -6.20
C ASN A 393 -12.59 13.83 -6.83
N GLY A 394 -11.29 13.51 -6.88
CA GLY A 394 -10.75 12.33 -7.55
C GLY A 394 -10.69 11.06 -6.69
N TYR A 395 -11.26 11.07 -5.47
CA TYR A 395 -11.35 9.88 -4.64
C TYR A 395 -12.40 8.90 -5.16
N LYS A 396 -12.15 7.61 -4.93
CA LYS A 396 -13.17 6.57 -5.15
C LYS A 396 -14.35 6.79 -4.22
N THR A 397 -15.52 6.43 -4.71
CA THR A 397 -16.76 6.49 -3.96
C THR A 397 -16.91 5.31 -3.00
N VAL A 398 -17.76 5.45 -1.98
CA VAL A 398 -18.15 4.34 -1.09
C VAL A 398 -18.75 3.19 -1.90
N ALA A 399 -19.58 3.49 -2.90
CA ALA A 399 -20.18 2.48 -3.78
C ALA A 399 -19.13 1.61 -4.49
N GLU A 400 -18.06 2.20 -5.02
CA GLU A 400 -16.97 1.46 -5.67
C GLU A 400 -16.25 0.53 -4.70
N ILE A 401 -16.01 0.97 -3.46
CA ILE A 401 -15.29 0.16 -2.47
C ILE A 401 -16.16 -0.96 -1.91
N VAL A 402 -17.43 -0.72 -1.58
CA VAL A 402 -18.30 -1.77 -1.04
C VAL A 402 -18.63 -2.83 -2.09
N THR A 403 -18.77 -2.46 -3.36
CA THR A 403 -18.96 -3.43 -4.45
C THR A 403 -17.69 -4.23 -4.72
N THR A 404 -16.51 -3.59 -4.61
CA THR A 404 -15.22 -4.29 -4.66
C THR A 404 -15.09 -5.28 -3.49
N LEU A 405 -15.45 -4.87 -2.26
CA LEU A 405 -15.43 -5.75 -1.09
C LEU A 405 -16.33 -6.97 -1.28
N ALA A 406 -17.58 -6.78 -1.74
CA ALA A 406 -18.50 -7.87 -2.02
C ALA A 406 -17.95 -8.83 -3.10
N ASP A 407 -17.36 -8.29 -4.17
CA ASP A 407 -16.74 -9.10 -5.24
C ASP A 407 -15.54 -9.92 -4.73
N VAL A 408 -14.64 -9.28 -3.99
CA VAL A 408 -13.44 -9.92 -3.43
C VAL A 408 -13.82 -11.05 -2.46
N VAL A 409 -14.72 -10.79 -1.53
CA VAL A 409 -15.13 -11.75 -0.51
C VAL A 409 -15.88 -12.94 -1.14
N SER A 410 -16.71 -12.70 -2.16
CA SER A 410 -17.40 -13.76 -2.91
C SER A 410 -16.45 -14.73 -3.62
N LYS A 411 -15.19 -14.32 -3.83
CA LYS A 411 -14.13 -15.10 -4.49
C LYS A 411 -13.06 -15.62 -3.53
N ASN A 412 -13.35 -15.68 -2.22
CA ASN A 412 -12.46 -16.12 -1.14
C ASN A 412 -11.34 -15.14 -0.79
N GLY A 413 -11.49 -13.86 -1.10
CA GLY A 413 -10.47 -12.83 -0.89
C GLY A 413 -10.71 -11.97 0.36
N ASN A 414 -9.68 -11.21 0.72
CA ASN A 414 -9.69 -10.10 1.67
C ASN A 414 -9.42 -8.79 0.92
N LEU A 415 -10.08 -7.72 1.32
CA LEU A 415 -9.78 -6.36 0.83
C LEU A 415 -8.94 -5.61 1.85
N MET A 416 -7.82 -5.05 1.44
CA MET A 416 -7.04 -4.08 2.19
C MET A 416 -7.17 -2.70 1.55
N LEU A 417 -7.70 -1.73 2.30
CA LEU A 417 -8.00 -0.40 1.81
C LEU A 417 -7.06 0.64 2.41
N ASN A 418 -6.30 1.33 1.58
CA ASN A 418 -5.48 2.46 2.00
C ASN A 418 -6.28 3.76 2.03
N ILE A 419 -6.20 4.46 3.17
CA ILE A 419 -6.57 5.86 3.32
C ILE A 419 -5.26 6.64 3.50
N PRO A 420 -4.86 7.45 2.51
CA PRO A 420 -3.60 8.18 2.61
C PRO A 420 -3.70 9.28 3.68
N LEU A 421 -2.60 9.51 4.41
CA LEU A 421 -2.50 10.60 5.37
C LEU A 421 -1.68 11.75 4.79
N ARG A 422 -2.01 12.99 5.18
CA ARG A 422 -1.15 14.15 4.97
C ARG A 422 0.16 14.00 5.73
N GLY A 423 1.17 14.76 5.35
CA GLY A 423 2.47 14.74 6.04
C GLY A 423 2.39 15.06 7.51
N ASP A 424 1.42 15.86 7.95
CA ASP A 424 1.20 16.21 9.37
C ASP A 424 0.49 15.11 10.18
N GLY A 425 0.01 14.04 9.52
CA GLY A 425 -0.65 12.90 10.15
C GLY A 425 -2.18 12.99 10.19
N THR A 426 -2.78 13.96 9.52
CA THR A 426 -4.24 14.08 9.42
C THR A 426 -4.78 13.45 8.13
N ILE A 427 -6.07 13.16 8.12
CA ILE A 427 -6.88 12.92 6.91
C ILE A 427 -7.70 14.17 6.59
N ASP A 428 -8.16 14.31 5.34
CA ASP A 428 -8.99 15.44 4.96
C ASP A 428 -10.49 15.17 5.17
N ASP A 429 -11.32 16.21 5.03
CA ASP A 429 -12.76 16.14 5.24
C ASP A 429 -13.48 15.20 4.25
N LYS A 430 -12.96 15.04 3.02
CA LYS A 430 -13.53 14.10 2.04
C LYS A 430 -13.18 12.65 2.39
N GLU A 431 -11.98 12.40 2.89
CA GLU A 431 -11.59 11.10 3.43
C GLU A 431 -12.40 10.74 4.68
N GLU A 432 -12.67 11.72 5.56
CA GLU A 432 -13.56 11.53 6.70
C GLU A 432 -15.00 11.20 6.28
N ALA A 433 -15.53 11.93 5.32
CA ALA A 433 -16.88 11.67 4.77
C ALA A 433 -16.96 10.29 4.11
N PHE A 434 -15.91 9.88 3.38
CA PHE A 434 -15.80 8.53 2.83
C PHE A 434 -15.85 7.46 3.93
N ILE A 435 -15.03 7.61 4.99
CA ILE A 435 -14.99 6.67 6.12
C ILE A 435 -16.35 6.58 6.82
N ALA A 436 -17.04 7.72 7.00
CA ALA A 436 -18.38 7.76 7.58
C ALA A 436 -19.40 7.02 6.72
N GLY A 437 -19.39 7.20 5.41
CA GLY A 437 -20.25 6.48 4.47
C GLY A 437 -19.97 4.97 4.43
N LEU A 438 -18.69 4.58 4.47
CA LEU A 438 -18.28 3.18 4.56
C LEU A 438 -18.76 2.56 5.89
N THR A 439 -18.63 3.28 7.01
CA THR A 439 -19.11 2.85 8.32
C THR A 439 -20.63 2.58 8.28
N ALA A 440 -21.40 3.52 7.74
CA ALA A 440 -22.86 3.35 7.64
C ALA A 440 -23.26 2.11 6.81
N TRP A 441 -22.53 1.84 5.72
CA TRP A 441 -22.78 0.63 4.93
C TRP A 441 -22.39 -0.65 5.67
N MET A 442 -21.24 -0.66 6.35
CA MET A 442 -20.74 -1.83 7.09
C MET A 442 -21.66 -2.17 8.29
N ASP A 443 -22.19 -1.17 8.99
CA ASP A 443 -23.12 -1.37 10.10
C ASP A 443 -24.38 -2.14 9.67
N ILE A 444 -24.81 -1.99 8.42
CA ILE A 444 -25.98 -2.65 7.86
C ILE A 444 -25.63 -4.00 7.23
N ASN A 445 -24.58 -4.06 6.41
CA ASN A 445 -24.38 -5.13 5.44
C ASN A 445 -23.26 -6.11 5.80
N SER A 446 -22.51 -5.88 6.89
CA SER A 446 -21.31 -6.68 7.19
C SER A 446 -21.58 -8.10 7.71
N GLU A 447 -22.84 -8.47 8.01
CA GLU A 447 -23.19 -9.80 8.51
C GLU A 447 -22.72 -10.92 7.58
N GLY A 448 -22.91 -10.75 6.27
CA GLY A 448 -22.49 -11.71 5.25
C GLY A 448 -21.04 -11.51 4.73
N ILE A 449 -20.30 -10.53 5.29
CA ILE A 449 -18.89 -10.28 4.94
C ILE A 449 -17.98 -11.09 5.86
N TYR A 450 -17.98 -10.81 7.18
CA TYR A 450 -17.06 -11.44 8.12
C TYR A 450 -17.37 -12.91 8.36
N ALA A 451 -16.30 -13.70 8.45
CA ALA A 451 -16.36 -15.15 8.66
C ALA A 451 -17.20 -15.87 7.60
N SER A 452 -17.37 -15.27 6.43
CA SER A 452 -18.09 -15.87 5.31
C SER A 452 -17.15 -16.70 4.42
N ARG A 453 -17.76 -17.52 3.58
CA ARG A 453 -17.09 -18.32 2.56
C ARG A 453 -17.80 -18.12 1.21
N PRO A 454 -17.13 -18.37 0.09
CA PRO A 454 -17.78 -18.37 -1.21
C PRO A 454 -18.94 -19.39 -1.26
N TRP A 455 -19.95 -19.08 -2.06
CA TRP A 455 -20.95 -20.06 -2.43
C TRP A 455 -20.47 -20.92 -3.60
N LYS A 456 -21.36 -21.70 -4.22
CA LYS A 456 -21.06 -22.55 -5.40
C LYS A 456 -20.60 -21.75 -6.62
N ILE A 457 -21.08 -20.51 -6.73
CA ILE A 457 -20.63 -19.50 -7.70
C ILE A 457 -20.41 -18.19 -6.95
N TYR A 458 -19.50 -17.33 -7.46
CA TYR A 458 -19.23 -16.04 -6.80
C TYR A 458 -20.32 -15.00 -7.09
N GLY A 459 -21.08 -15.15 -8.17
CA GLY A 459 -22.11 -14.17 -8.51
C GLY A 459 -22.82 -14.49 -9.82
N GLU A 460 -23.74 -13.61 -10.18
CA GLU A 460 -24.43 -13.57 -11.48
C GLU A 460 -24.52 -12.15 -12.00
N GLY A 461 -24.98 -11.99 -13.24
CA GLY A 461 -25.17 -10.69 -13.89
C GLY A 461 -24.07 -10.36 -14.90
N PRO A 462 -24.23 -9.21 -15.63
CA PRO A 462 -23.32 -8.83 -16.70
C PRO A 462 -21.86 -8.69 -16.28
N SER A 463 -21.59 -8.25 -15.06
CA SER A 463 -20.23 -8.08 -14.57
C SER A 463 -19.45 -9.39 -14.36
N THR A 464 -20.13 -10.55 -14.33
CA THR A 464 -19.48 -11.87 -14.24
C THR A 464 -18.86 -12.32 -15.57
N THR A 465 -19.31 -11.76 -16.69
CA THR A 465 -18.81 -12.05 -18.04
C THR A 465 -17.83 -10.98 -18.53
N ALA A 466 -17.82 -9.80 -17.93
CA ALA A 466 -16.85 -8.76 -18.20
C ALA A 466 -15.46 -9.22 -17.70
N ARG A 467 -14.49 -9.37 -18.60
CA ARG A 467 -13.11 -9.69 -18.21
C ARG A 467 -12.61 -8.63 -17.24
N GLY A 468 -12.20 -9.09 -16.06
CA GLY A 468 -11.72 -8.22 -14.99
C GLY A 468 -10.72 -7.17 -15.48
N GLY A 469 -11.13 -5.92 -15.46
CA GLY A 469 -10.33 -4.77 -15.80
C GLY A 469 -9.56 -4.29 -14.57
N GLY A 470 -8.51 -4.99 -14.21
CA GLY A 470 -7.61 -4.55 -13.15
C GLY A 470 -6.18 -4.56 -13.66
N GLY A 471 -5.58 -3.40 -13.78
CA GLY A 471 -4.21 -3.20 -14.21
C GLY A 471 -4.02 -1.79 -14.76
N ARG A 472 -2.88 -1.18 -14.48
CA ARG A 472 -2.51 0.14 -15.04
C ARG A 472 -2.70 0.10 -16.57
N GLY A 473 -3.63 0.91 -17.11
CA GLY A 473 -3.82 1.09 -18.56
C GLY A 473 -4.99 0.34 -19.21
N ARG A 474 -5.87 -0.35 -18.46
CA ARG A 474 -7.13 -0.88 -19.01
C ARG A 474 -8.27 0.10 -18.76
N GLY A 475 -9.18 0.25 -19.74
CA GLY A 475 -10.34 1.12 -19.65
C GLY A 475 -11.21 0.82 -18.41
N ALA A 476 -12.00 1.79 -17.98
CA ALA A 476 -12.92 1.62 -16.85
C ALA A 476 -13.82 0.39 -17.08
N ALA A 477 -13.96 -0.45 -16.04
CA ALA A 477 -14.93 -1.53 -16.08
C ALA A 477 -16.35 -0.95 -16.27
N PRO A 478 -17.26 -1.66 -16.96
CA PRO A 478 -18.65 -1.24 -17.06
C PRO A 478 -19.24 -1.02 -15.66
N ALA A 479 -20.09 -0.01 -15.51
CA ALA A 479 -20.79 0.23 -14.26
C ALA A 479 -21.63 -1.00 -13.88
N ASN A 480 -21.66 -1.35 -12.59
CA ASN A 480 -22.50 -2.40 -12.07
C ASN A 480 -23.99 -2.04 -12.29
N THR A 481 -24.79 -3.06 -12.54
CA THR A 481 -26.24 -2.99 -12.65
C THR A 481 -26.92 -3.68 -11.48
N SER A 482 -28.20 -3.49 -11.29
CA SER A 482 -29.00 -4.19 -10.28
C SER A 482 -29.14 -5.70 -10.55
N ALA A 483 -28.76 -6.16 -11.75
CA ALA A 483 -28.66 -7.58 -12.08
C ALA A 483 -27.33 -8.21 -11.68
N ASP A 484 -26.35 -7.40 -11.27
CA ASP A 484 -25.06 -7.88 -10.81
C ASP A 484 -25.15 -8.22 -9.33
N VAL A 485 -25.05 -9.52 -9.02
CA VAL A 485 -25.14 -10.06 -7.65
C VAL A 485 -23.85 -10.76 -7.30
N ARG A 486 -23.43 -10.65 -6.02
CA ARG A 486 -22.34 -11.44 -5.44
C ARG A 486 -22.83 -12.28 -4.29
N PHE A 487 -22.31 -13.50 -4.18
CA PHE A 487 -22.78 -14.49 -3.21
C PHE A 487 -21.70 -14.83 -2.18
N THR A 488 -22.11 -14.84 -0.91
CA THR A 488 -21.32 -15.40 0.19
C THR A 488 -22.20 -16.30 1.05
N THR A 489 -21.58 -17.22 1.79
CA THR A 489 -22.27 -18.09 2.74
C THR A 489 -21.71 -17.91 4.13
N LYS A 490 -22.59 -17.98 5.14
CA LYS A 490 -22.20 -18.02 6.54
C LYS A 490 -23.24 -18.82 7.31
N SER A 491 -22.77 -19.84 8.04
CA SER A 491 -23.66 -20.80 8.70
C SER A 491 -24.67 -21.41 7.70
N ASP A 492 -25.95 -21.30 7.94
CA ASP A 492 -27.06 -21.81 7.13
C ASP A 492 -27.65 -20.77 6.15
N SER A 493 -27.02 -19.62 5.98
CA SER A 493 -27.53 -18.51 5.19
C SER A 493 -26.66 -18.23 3.96
N LEU A 494 -27.33 -17.96 2.84
CA LEU A 494 -26.75 -17.35 1.65
C LEU A 494 -26.98 -15.85 1.71
N TYR A 495 -25.96 -15.06 1.42
CA TYR A 495 -26.05 -13.61 1.28
C TYR A 495 -25.88 -13.24 -0.19
N ALA A 496 -26.82 -12.45 -0.70
CA ALA A 496 -26.82 -11.96 -2.06
C ALA A 496 -26.68 -10.43 -2.05
N TYR A 497 -25.50 -9.95 -2.44
CA TYR A 497 -25.17 -8.52 -2.55
C TYR A 497 -25.55 -8.03 -3.93
N LEU A 498 -26.57 -7.16 -4.04
CA LEU A 498 -26.88 -6.45 -5.27
C LEU A 498 -25.90 -5.29 -5.42
N LEU A 499 -25.08 -5.31 -6.47
CA LEU A 499 -23.97 -4.36 -6.63
C LEU A 499 -24.41 -2.95 -7.04
N ALA A 500 -25.64 -2.80 -7.55
CA ALA A 500 -26.29 -1.50 -7.73
C ALA A 500 -27.73 -1.58 -7.23
N LEU A 501 -28.27 -0.44 -6.82
CA LEU A 501 -29.66 -0.37 -6.33
C LEU A 501 -30.63 -0.58 -7.50
N PRO A 502 -31.65 -1.44 -7.36
CA PRO A 502 -32.71 -1.58 -8.34
C PRO A 502 -33.50 -0.27 -8.51
N THR A 503 -33.82 0.08 -9.74
CA THR A 503 -34.73 1.18 -10.07
C THR A 503 -36.19 0.80 -9.94
N GLU A 504 -36.48 -0.50 -10.04
CA GLU A 504 -37.81 -1.07 -9.84
C GLU A 504 -37.91 -1.66 -8.43
N PRO A 505 -39.10 -1.69 -7.82
CA PRO A 505 -39.30 -2.22 -6.46
C PRO A 505 -39.23 -3.76 -6.42
N ARG A 506 -38.55 -4.39 -7.36
CA ARG A 506 -38.41 -5.84 -7.48
C ARG A 506 -37.04 -6.22 -8.01
N THR A 507 -36.45 -7.26 -7.43
CA THR A 507 -35.23 -7.90 -7.97
C THR A 507 -35.50 -9.38 -8.21
N VAL A 508 -34.74 -9.99 -9.14
CA VAL A 508 -34.83 -11.44 -9.45
C VAL A 508 -33.42 -12.01 -9.47
N ILE A 509 -33.18 -12.99 -8.60
CA ILE A 509 -31.92 -13.75 -8.53
C ILE A 509 -32.10 -15.03 -9.32
N LYS A 510 -31.58 -15.08 -10.55
CA LYS A 510 -31.80 -16.16 -11.50
C LYS A 510 -31.14 -17.47 -11.07
N SER A 511 -29.97 -17.40 -10.45
CA SER A 511 -29.24 -18.57 -9.94
C SER A 511 -30.03 -19.38 -8.91
N LEU A 512 -31.08 -18.81 -8.33
CA LEU A 512 -31.95 -19.42 -7.34
C LEU A 512 -33.28 -19.93 -7.91
N ALA A 513 -33.36 -20.14 -9.22
CA ALA A 513 -34.51 -20.79 -9.87
C ALA A 513 -34.73 -22.22 -9.33
N THR A 514 -35.98 -22.66 -9.25
CA THR A 514 -36.33 -24.00 -8.73
C THR A 514 -35.71 -25.15 -9.52
N ASN A 515 -35.48 -24.94 -10.83
CA ASN A 515 -34.83 -25.88 -11.74
C ASN A 515 -33.30 -25.71 -11.83
N SER A 516 -32.72 -24.76 -11.09
CA SER A 516 -31.28 -24.52 -11.08
C SER A 516 -30.53 -25.66 -10.36
N PRO A 517 -29.46 -26.22 -10.96
CA PRO A 517 -28.61 -27.22 -10.31
C PRO A 517 -27.91 -26.66 -9.06
N LEU A 518 -27.80 -25.33 -8.94
CA LEU A 518 -27.18 -24.69 -7.80
C LEU A 518 -28.01 -24.84 -6.51
N VAL A 519 -29.34 -24.89 -6.60
CA VAL A 519 -30.21 -25.11 -5.44
C VAL A 519 -30.41 -26.60 -5.14
N ALA A 520 -30.12 -27.49 -6.11
CA ALA A 520 -30.16 -28.95 -5.93
C ALA A 520 -31.47 -29.47 -5.31
N GLY A 521 -32.62 -28.93 -5.72
CA GLY A 521 -33.95 -29.28 -5.22
C GLY A 521 -34.32 -28.67 -3.85
N LYS A 522 -33.41 -27.96 -3.20
CA LYS A 522 -33.71 -27.20 -1.98
C LYS A 522 -34.63 -26.02 -2.30
N LYS A 523 -35.45 -25.64 -1.32
CA LYS A 523 -36.35 -24.48 -1.44
C LYS A 523 -35.90 -23.37 -0.50
N VAL A 524 -36.08 -22.15 -0.93
CA VAL A 524 -35.94 -20.98 -0.07
C VAL A 524 -36.97 -21.08 1.05
N ALA A 525 -36.51 -20.93 2.30
CA ALA A 525 -37.35 -20.98 3.49
C ALA A 525 -37.70 -19.57 3.99
N ASP A 526 -36.76 -18.64 3.91
CA ASP A 526 -36.96 -17.23 4.32
C ASP A 526 -36.03 -16.29 3.52
N VAL A 527 -36.50 -15.05 3.34
CA VAL A 527 -35.74 -13.96 2.72
C VAL A 527 -35.90 -12.69 3.55
N SER A 528 -34.78 -12.10 3.95
CA SER A 528 -34.76 -10.82 4.64
C SER A 528 -33.75 -9.87 3.99
N LEU A 529 -34.02 -8.57 4.09
CA LEU A 529 -33.10 -7.52 3.65
C LEU A 529 -32.35 -6.99 4.86
N LEU A 530 -31.02 -7.01 4.82
CA LEU A 530 -30.22 -6.49 5.93
C LEU A 530 -30.52 -5.00 6.17
N GLY A 531 -30.71 -4.64 7.45
CA GLY A 531 -31.10 -3.28 7.86
C GLY A 531 -32.58 -2.93 7.68
N TYR A 532 -33.43 -3.84 7.19
CA TYR A 532 -34.87 -3.64 7.08
C TYR A 532 -35.62 -4.58 8.05
N PRO A 533 -36.37 -4.05 9.00
CA PRO A 533 -37.04 -4.88 10.01
C PRO A 533 -38.36 -5.54 9.54
N GLY A 534 -38.87 -5.12 8.35
CA GLY A 534 -40.11 -5.63 7.79
C GLY A 534 -39.92 -6.98 7.09
N LYS A 535 -41.03 -7.73 6.95
CA LYS A 535 -41.05 -8.93 6.11
C LYS A 535 -41.10 -8.56 4.65
N LEU A 536 -40.39 -9.34 3.81
CA LEU A 536 -40.43 -9.19 2.36
C LEU A 536 -41.47 -10.13 1.74
N GLU A 537 -42.10 -9.67 0.68
CA GLU A 537 -42.86 -10.53 -0.24
C GLU A 537 -41.87 -11.12 -1.27
N TRP A 538 -41.88 -12.44 -1.43
CA TRP A 538 -41.02 -13.12 -2.40
C TRP A 538 -41.68 -14.37 -2.96
N THR A 539 -41.24 -14.80 -4.14
CA THR A 539 -41.64 -16.06 -4.78
C THR A 539 -40.39 -16.71 -5.40
N GLN A 540 -40.36 -18.06 -5.38
CA GLN A 540 -39.33 -18.84 -6.04
C GLN A 540 -39.98 -19.74 -7.10
N ASP A 541 -39.57 -19.57 -8.35
CA ASP A 541 -40.08 -20.33 -9.49
C ASP A 541 -38.93 -20.70 -10.47
N GLU A 542 -39.25 -21.14 -11.67
CA GLU A 542 -38.29 -21.51 -12.71
C GLU A 542 -37.55 -20.29 -13.29
N GLN A 543 -37.98 -19.06 -13.02
CA GLN A 543 -37.33 -17.83 -13.47
C GLN A 543 -36.29 -17.33 -12.44
N GLY A 544 -36.41 -17.74 -11.17
CA GLY A 544 -35.53 -17.34 -10.10
C GLY A 544 -36.23 -17.10 -8.76
N LEU A 545 -35.49 -16.50 -7.84
CA LEU A 545 -36.02 -15.92 -6.62
C LEU A 545 -36.38 -14.46 -6.88
N ALA A 546 -37.65 -14.15 -6.94
CA ALA A 546 -38.15 -12.80 -7.10
C ALA A 546 -38.49 -12.21 -5.72
N VAL A 547 -37.96 -11.04 -5.41
CA VAL A 547 -38.13 -10.35 -4.13
C VAL A 547 -38.65 -8.95 -4.36
N LYS A 548 -39.73 -8.59 -3.68
CA LYS A 548 -40.25 -7.21 -3.65
C LYS A 548 -39.51 -6.44 -2.56
N LEU A 549 -38.85 -5.37 -2.99
CA LEU A 549 -38.07 -4.50 -2.10
C LEU A 549 -38.96 -3.39 -1.53
N PRO A 550 -38.65 -2.86 -0.34
CA PRO A 550 -39.38 -1.74 0.23
C PRO A 550 -39.09 -0.44 -0.55
N ASP A 551 -40.02 0.51 -0.50
CA ASP A 551 -39.90 1.82 -1.17
C ASP A 551 -38.66 2.60 -0.70
N LYS A 552 -38.30 2.47 0.58
CA LYS A 552 -37.09 3.05 1.15
C LYS A 552 -36.09 1.94 1.47
N LEU A 553 -35.00 1.91 0.73
CA LEU A 553 -33.91 0.98 0.96
C LEU A 553 -33.06 1.41 2.17
N PRO A 554 -32.48 0.45 2.93
CA PRO A 554 -31.68 0.73 4.12
C PRO A 554 -30.31 1.34 3.82
N SER A 555 -29.84 1.31 2.57
CA SER A 555 -28.55 1.82 2.14
C SER A 555 -28.69 2.60 0.82
N GLU A 556 -27.85 3.60 0.64
CA GLU A 556 -27.73 4.38 -0.61
C GLU A 556 -26.81 3.73 -1.66
N HIS A 557 -26.21 2.59 -1.30
CA HIS A 557 -25.26 1.86 -2.13
C HIS A 557 -25.76 0.42 -2.34
N SER A 558 -24.85 -0.54 -2.48
CA SER A 558 -25.17 -1.96 -2.51
C SER A 558 -26.01 -2.38 -1.28
N ILE A 559 -26.95 -3.31 -1.47
CA ILE A 559 -27.78 -3.91 -0.43
C ILE A 559 -27.58 -5.42 -0.41
N ALA A 560 -27.85 -6.07 0.71
CA ALA A 560 -27.70 -7.51 0.86
C ALA A 560 -29.00 -8.19 1.31
N LEU A 561 -29.40 -9.22 0.60
CA LEU A 561 -30.44 -10.15 1.00
C LEU A 561 -29.82 -11.33 1.76
N ARG A 562 -30.40 -11.70 2.90
CA ARG A 562 -30.11 -12.97 3.58
C ARG A 562 -31.19 -13.97 3.21
N ILE A 563 -30.78 -15.15 2.72
CA ILE A 563 -31.62 -16.18 2.14
C ILE A 563 -31.35 -17.49 2.87
N GLN A 564 -32.37 -18.13 3.43
CA GLN A 564 -32.25 -19.37 4.17
C GLN A 564 -32.86 -20.56 3.41
N GLY A 565 -32.43 -21.78 3.76
CA GLY A 565 -32.98 -23.03 3.23
C GLY A 565 -32.25 -23.60 2.00
N ILE A 566 -31.23 -22.93 1.45
CA ILE A 566 -30.56 -23.32 0.20
C ILE A 566 -29.03 -23.52 0.29
N THR A 567 -28.42 -23.30 1.44
CA THR A 567 -26.99 -23.53 1.68
C THR A 567 -26.64 -25.00 1.93
#